data_ef124b249e8e275643307b6f813ddba2
#
_entry.id   ef124b249e8e275643307b6f813ddba2
#
_cell.length_a   1.000
_cell.length_b   1.000
_cell.length_c   1.000
_cell.angle_alpha   90.00
_cell.angle_beta   90.00
_cell.angle_gamma   90.00
#
_symmetry.space_group_name_H-M   'P 1'
#
loop_
_entity.id
_entity.type
_entity.pdbx_description
1 polymer ?
#
loop_
_entity_poly.entity_id
_entity_poly.type
_entity_poly.pdbx_seq_one_letter_code
_entity_poly.pdbx_strand_id
1 'polypeptide(L)'
;MIEHFDVAVLGLGPGGEVAADRLLKAGKNVVVFERELIGGECAYWACIPSKTVLRPPEARTEIERAAGVSGAELDWAATAKYRDYMIRNLNDQAQVDGYTKEGAVVIKDEARVTGPGRIQAGDREITAEHIIIATGSNAVIPSLEGLDQITAWTNRETYTTSTLPERAVIIGGSAVGVETATFLARFGVSVTLIHRGERLLDREDARVGELAHQYLQEAGIDIRLSTSAARARREGADSIIDLQTRNGDPVGEVGADVVIFATGRTPRTEGLGFEHAGVTLGDHGKVQIDDHCRAGENVWAIGDVTGIMPFTHVAKYQGRIAADAILGRPHPATYDGIPRVVFTDPEIAGAGLTEEQATKQGIRTIATELDLADAIARPWTYEQDPRGHLGLLADADRKILIGAWAVGPMAGEWIHHASLAIRTQLPIDTLLDQVAQVPTYHEAYQVALEQLDLTP
;
A
#
# COMPACT_ATOMS: atom_id res chain seq x y z
N MET A 1 -16.18 36.07 12.58
CA MET A 1 -17.07 35.19 13.41
C MET A 1 -16.44 33.80 13.41
N ILE A 2 -16.32 33.20 14.58
CA ILE A 2 -15.85 31.82 14.71
C ILE A 2 -17.00 30.90 14.28
N GLU A 3 -16.77 30.07 13.29
CA GLU A 3 -17.73 29.08 12.82
C GLU A 3 -17.63 27.81 13.69
N HIS A 4 -18.78 27.20 14.02
CA HIS A 4 -18.84 26.02 14.87
C HIS A 4 -19.44 24.82 14.13
N PHE A 5 -18.80 23.63 14.29
CA PHE A 5 -19.18 22.39 13.66
C PHE A 5 -19.24 21.23 14.67
N ASP A 6 -20.01 20.19 14.35
CA ASP A 6 -19.99 18.95 15.14
C ASP A 6 -18.64 18.23 14.94
N VAL A 7 -18.16 18.16 13.69
CA VAL A 7 -16.94 17.43 13.35
C VAL A 7 -16.09 18.19 12.35
N ALA A 8 -14.79 18.22 12.61
CA ALA A 8 -13.75 18.67 11.69
C ALA A 8 -12.90 17.49 11.21
N VAL A 9 -12.76 17.31 9.90
CA VAL A 9 -11.92 16.27 9.29
C VAL A 9 -10.71 16.92 8.63
N LEU A 10 -9.51 16.64 9.14
CA LEU A 10 -8.24 17.21 8.68
C LEU A 10 -7.56 16.26 7.70
N GLY A 11 -7.74 16.51 6.41
CA GLY A 11 -7.32 15.66 5.30
C GLY A 11 -8.46 14.79 4.76
N LEU A 12 -8.66 14.84 3.45
CA LEU A 12 -9.73 14.14 2.76
C LEU A 12 -9.17 13.09 1.77
N GLY A 13 -8.17 12.32 2.23
CA GLY A 13 -7.79 11.05 1.63
C GLY A 13 -8.81 9.96 1.95
N PRO A 14 -8.60 8.69 1.52
CA PRO A 14 -9.61 7.63 1.60
C PRO A 14 -10.23 7.39 2.99
N GLY A 15 -9.45 7.56 4.05
CA GLY A 15 -9.97 7.45 5.42
C GLY A 15 -10.87 8.62 5.81
N GLY A 16 -10.43 9.86 5.50
CA GLY A 16 -11.18 11.08 5.74
C GLY A 16 -12.50 11.11 4.95
N GLU A 17 -12.47 10.69 3.67
CA GLU A 17 -13.68 10.56 2.83
C GLU A 17 -14.72 9.64 3.48
N VAL A 18 -14.31 8.43 3.91
CA VAL A 18 -15.23 7.47 4.55
C VAL A 18 -15.80 8.02 5.86
N ALA A 19 -14.98 8.69 6.67
CA ALA A 19 -15.45 9.29 7.92
C ALA A 19 -16.44 10.43 7.68
N ALA A 20 -16.09 11.37 6.78
CA ALA A 20 -16.93 12.50 6.41
C ALA A 20 -18.27 12.06 5.84
N ASP A 21 -18.29 11.12 4.89
CA ASP A 21 -19.51 10.56 4.29
C ASP A 21 -20.46 9.97 5.34
N ARG A 22 -19.95 9.18 6.29
CA ARG A 22 -20.76 8.54 7.32
C ARG A 22 -21.37 9.57 8.26
N LEU A 23 -20.61 10.60 8.63
CA LEU A 23 -21.04 11.66 9.53
C LEU A 23 -22.08 12.57 8.87
N LEU A 24 -21.87 12.97 7.60
CA LEU A 24 -22.85 13.73 6.81
C LEU A 24 -24.16 12.97 6.65
N LYS A 25 -24.11 11.68 6.28
CA LYS A 25 -25.32 10.81 6.18
C LYS A 25 -26.06 10.65 7.49
N ALA A 26 -25.37 10.80 8.62
CA ALA A 26 -25.99 10.80 9.95
C ALA A 26 -26.49 12.19 10.38
N GLY A 27 -26.43 13.21 9.52
CA GLY A 27 -26.95 14.55 9.78
C GLY A 27 -26.02 15.44 10.62
N LYS A 28 -24.74 15.11 10.74
CA LYS A 28 -23.75 15.93 11.44
C LYS A 28 -23.35 17.14 10.60
N ASN A 29 -23.10 18.27 11.26
CA ASN A 29 -22.52 19.46 10.64
C ASN A 29 -21.00 19.27 10.55
N VAL A 30 -20.48 19.04 9.33
CA VAL A 30 -19.09 18.64 9.07
C VAL A 30 -18.34 19.72 8.30
N VAL A 31 -17.14 20.07 8.78
CA VAL A 31 -16.16 20.82 8.02
C VAL A 31 -15.01 19.90 7.63
N VAL A 32 -14.58 19.97 6.37
CA VAL A 32 -13.47 19.17 5.85
C VAL A 32 -12.37 20.08 5.33
N PHE A 33 -11.13 19.72 5.62
CA PHE A 33 -9.95 20.46 5.18
C PHE A 33 -9.12 19.58 4.25
N GLU A 34 -8.75 20.10 3.09
CA GLU A 34 -7.85 19.42 2.17
C GLU A 34 -6.91 20.42 1.50
N ARG A 35 -5.63 20.27 1.73
CA ARG A 35 -4.64 21.23 1.20
C ARG A 35 -4.27 20.97 -0.26
N GLU A 36 -4.49 19.75 -0.76
CA GLU A 36 -4.14 19.33 -2.13
C GLU A 36 -5.40 18.91 -2.89
N LEU A 37 -5.66 17.61 -3.03
CA LEU A 37 -6.77 17.07 -3.80
C LEU A 37 -7.60 16.09 -2.97
N ILE A 38 -8.92 16.28 -2.98
CA ILE A 38 -9.88 15.38 -2.32
C ILE A 38 -9.81 13.99 -2.95
N GLY A 39 -9.46 12.98 -2.15
CA GLY A 39 -9.11 11.63 -2.57
C GLY A 39 -7.66 11.27 -2.24
N GLY A 40 -6.81 12.28 -1.98
CA GLY A 40 -5.45 12.16 -1.48
C GLY A 40 -4.50 11.35 -2.38
N GLU A 41 -3.44 10.82 -1.77
CA GLU A 41 -2.39 10.05 -2.47
C GLU A 41 -2.96 8.90 -3.29
N CYS A 42 -3.90 8.13 -2.73
CA CYS A 42 -4.43 6.94 -3.39
C CYS A 42 -5.08 7.25 -4.74
N ALA A 43 -5.90 8.31 -4.81
CA ALA A 43 -6.66 8.64 -6.01
C ALA A 43 -5.80 9.24 -7.12
N TYR A 44 -4.74 9.97 -6.77
CA TYR A 44 -4.02 10.82 -7.74
C TYR A 44 -2.56 10.41 -7.98
N TRP A 45 -1.88 9.83 -6.96
CA TRP A 45 -0.43 9.62 -7.02
C TRP A 45 0.06 8.23 -6.61
N ALA A 46 -0.85 7.35 -6.14
CA ALA A 46 -0.49 6.01 -5.71
C ALA A 46 -1.38 4.94 -6.33
N CYS A 47 -2.43 4.47 -5.64
CA CYS A 47 -3.17 3.26 -6.01
C CYS A 47 -3.80 3.33 -7.40
N ILE A 48 -4.51 4.40 -7.71
CA ILE A 48 -5.25 4.49 -8.97
C ILE A 48 -4.31 4.63 -10.17
N PRO A 49 -3.36 5.60 -10.20
CA PRO A 49 -2.49 5.71 -11.36
C PRO A 49 -1.55 4.51 -11.51
N SER A 50 -1.00 3.94 -10.41
CA SER A 50 -0.10 2.80 -10.52
C SER A 50 -0.78 1.56 -11.09
N LYS A 51 -2.00 1.22 -10.64
CA LYS A 51 -2.74 0.06 -11.15
C LYS A 51 -3.22 0.30 -12.58
N THR A 52 -3.52 1.54 -12.93
CA THR A 52 -3.86 1.91 -14.31
C THR A 52 -2.69 1.66 -15.28
N VAL A 53 -1.47 2.02 -14.90
CA VAL A 53 -0.30 1.81 -15.78
C VAL A 53 0.24 0.38 -15.75
N LEU A 54 -0.02 -0.39 -14.68
CA LEU A 54 0.35 -1.80 -14.57
C LEU A 54 -0.56 -2.71 -15.43
N ARG A 55 -1.83 -2.34 -15.64
CA ARG A 55 -2.79 -3.21 -16.35
C ARG A 55 -2.44 -3.50 -17.82
N PRO A 56 -2.03 -2.54 -18.69
CA PRO A 56 -1.68 -2.87 -20.06
C PRO A 56 -0.55 -3.89 -20.20
N PRO A 57 0.60 -3.78 -19.50
CA PRO A 57 1.64 -4.80 -19.58
C PRO A 57 1.21 -6.15 -18.98
N GLU A 58 0.38 -6.17 -17.95
CA GLU A 58 -0.22 -7.39 -17.40
C GLU A 58 -1.08 -8.10 -18.46
N ALA A 59 -2.01 -7.38 -19.10
CA ALA A 59 -2.84 -7.91 -20.16
C ALA A 59 -2.03 -8.43 -21.35
N ARG A 60 -0.94 -7.75 -21.72
CA ARG A 60 -0.01 -8.22 -22.76
C ARG A 60 0.60 -9.56 -22.35
N THR A 61 1.08 -9.70 -21.14
CA THR A 61 1.68 -10.94 -20.64
C THR A 61 0.65 -12.09 -20.58
N GLU A 62 -0.59 -11.81 -20.17
CA GLU A 62 -1.69 -12.79 -20.21
C GLU A 62 -1.90 -13.30 -21.64
N ILE A 63 -1.90 -12.40 -22.65
CA ILE A 63 -2.01 -12.75 -24.06
C ILE A 63 -0.82 -13.60 -24.53
N GLU A 64 0.40 -13.22 -24.16
CA GLU A 64 1.63 -13.93 -24.55
C GLU A 64 1.70 -15.35 -23.97
N ARG A 65 1.09 -15.58 -22.79
CA ARG A 65 1.06 -16.89 -22.12
C ARG A 65 -0.16 -17.74 -22.49
N ALA A 66 -1.24 -17.13 -23.00
CA ALA A 66 -2.43 -17.86 -23.38
C ALA A 66 -2.26 -18.59 -24.72
N ALA A 67 -2.60 -19.88 -24.78
CA ALA A 67 -2.55 -20.66 -26.02
C ALA A 67 -3.51 -20.12 -27.07
N GLY A 68 -3.03 -19.94 -28.30
CA GLY A 68 -3.87 -19.56 -29.45
C GLY A 68 -4.12 -18.06 -29.58
N VAL A 69 -3.42 -17.23 -28.82
CA VAL A 69 -3.47 -15.77 -28.92
C VAL A 69 -2.05 -15.21 -29.13
N SER A 70 -1.93 -14.13 -29.90
CA SER A 70 -0.64 -13.46 -30.14
C SER A 70 -0.85 -11.99 -30.49
N GLY A 71 0.20 -11.18 -30.27
CA GLY A 71 0.31 -9.83 -30.80
C GLY A 71 -0.43 -8.76 -30.00
N ALA A 72 0.05 -8.42 -28.81
CA ALA A 72 -0.33 -7.21 -28.11
C ALA A 72 0.86 -6.24 -28.06
N GLU A 73 0.67 -5.03 -28.55
CA GLU A 73 1.65 -3.94 -28.46
C GLU A 73 1.28 -3.00 -27.32
N LEU A 74 2.31 -2.52 -26.59
CA LEU A 74 2.12 -1.51 -25.57
C LEU A 74 2.25 -0.11 -26.17
N ASP A 75 1.28 0.75 -25.88
CA ASP A 75 1.30 2.17 -26.23
C ASP A 75 1.31 3.01 -24.96
N TRP A 76 2.49 3.57 -24.65
CA TRP A 76 2.63 4.43 -23.47
C TRP A 76 1.79 5.69 -23.55
N ALA A 77 1.69 6.33 -24.74
CA ALA A 77 0.91 7.56 -24.88
C ALA A 77 -0.58 7.32 -24.61
N ALA A 78 -1.14 6.22 -25.11
CA ALA A 78 -2.51 5.82 -24.83
C ALA A 78 -2.70 5.45 -23.35
N THR A 79 -1.75 4.74 -22.76
CA THR A 79 -1.76 4.37 -21.32
C THR A 79 -1.72 5.61 -20.43
N ALA A 80 -0.80 6.54 -20.68
CA ALA A 80 -0.67 7.79 -19.95
C ALA A 80 -1.93 8.66 -20.03
N LYS A 81 -2.52 8.75 -21.23
CA LYS A 81 -3.79 9.46 -21.43
C LYS A 81 -4.94 8.85 -20.62
N TYR A 82 -5.03 7.51 -20.59
CA TYR A 82 -6.05 6.83 -19.78
C TYR A 82 -5.79 7.00 -18.28
N ARG A 83 -4.51 6.93 -17.83
CA ARG A 83 -4.11 7.24 -16.47
C ARG A 83 -4.52 8.66 -16.07
N ASP A 84 -4.29 9.67 -16.94
CA ASP A 84 -4.67 11.06 -16.68
C ASP A 84 -6.20 11.20 -16.52
N TYR A 85 -6.97 10.51 -17.35
CA TYR A 85 -8.42 10.42 -17.17
C TYR A 85 -8.80 9.80 -15.83
N MET A 86 -8.18 8.69 -15.43
CA MET A 86 -8.47 8.01 -14.17
C MET A 86 -8.14 8.86 -12.93
N ILE A 87 -7.09 9.68 -13.00
CA ILE A 87 -6.73 10.64 -11.95
C ILE A 87 -7.38 12.02 -12.16
N ARG A 88 -8.44 12.09 -12.98
CA ARG A 88 -9.22 13.31 -13.23
C ARG A 88 -8.38 14.51 -13.70
N ASN A 89 -7.28 14.27 -14.40
CA ASN A 89 -6.31 15.31 -14.79
C ASN A 89 -5.86 16.16 -13.58
N LEU A 90 -5.70 15.56 -12.39
CA LEU A 90 -5.37 16.23 -11.13
C LEU A 90 -6.35 17.37 -10.77
N ASN A 91 -7.63 17.19 -11.05
CA ASN A 91 -8.69 18.13 -10.73
C ASN A 91 -9.74 17.48 -9.83
N ASP A 92 -9.98 18.05 -8.66
CA ASP A 92 -10.93 17.55 -7.67
C ASP A 92 -12.20 18.42 -7.54
N GLN A 93 -12.46 19.33 -8.47
CA GLN A 93 -13.62 20.23 -8.38
C GLN A 93 -14.94 19.48 -8.23
N ALA A 94 -15.11 18.37 -8.95
CA ALA A 94 -16.32 17.56 -8.83
C ALA A 94 -16.50 16.94 -7.43
N GLN A 95 -15.40 16.63 -6.73
CA GLN A 95 -15.42 16.16 -5.34
C GLN A 95 -15.76 17.29 -4.38
N VAL A 96 -15.18 18.49 -4.57
CA VAL A 96 -15.52 19.69 -3.80
C VAL A 96 -17.02 19.99 -3.92
N ASP A 97 -17.55 20.00 -5.15
CA ASP A 97 -18.96 20.25 -5.42
C ASP A 97 -19.86 19.17 -4.80
N GLY A 98 -19.41 17.89 -4.85
CA GLY A 98 -20.10 16.76 -4.26
C GLY A 98 -20.26 16.92 -2.74
N TYR A 99 -19.16 17.13 -2.01
CA TYR A 99 -19.20 17.34 -0.56
C TYR A 99 -20.00 18.57 -0.16
N THR A 100 -19.87 19.67 -0.92
CA THR A 100 -20.65 20.89 -0.68
C THR A 100 -22.15 20.64 -0.86
N LYS A 101 -22.54 19.89 -1.90
CA LYS A 101 -23.92 19.48 -2.12
C LYS A 101 -24.49 18.58 -1.03
N GLU A 102 -23.64 17.74 -0.44
CA GLU A 102 -24.01 16.88 0.70
C GLU A 102 -24.04 17.64 2.03
N GLY A 103 -23.73 18.94 2.05
CA GLY A 103 -23.82 19.81 3.21
C GLY A 103 -22.52 20.00 3.99
N ALA A 104 -21.39 19.51 3.50
CA ALA A 104 -20.10 19.78 4.11
C ALA A 104 -19.64 21.23 3.80
N VAL A 105 -18.95 21.84 4.74
CA VAL A 105 -18.13 23.01 4.45
C VAL A 105 -16.75 22.52 4.03
N VAL A 106 -16.36 22.78 2.78
CA VAL A 106 -15.07 22.37 2.23
C VAL A 106 -14.10 23.53 2.29
N ILE A 107 -12.95 23.34 2.94
CA ILE A 107 -11.88 24.34 3.03
C ILE A 107 -10.64 23.76 2.34
N LYS A 108 -10.27 24.35 1.20
CA LYS A 108 -9.08 23.98 0.42
C LYS A 108 -7.84 24.69 0.98
N ASP A 109 -7.43 24.28 2.20
CA ASP A 109 -6.26 24.83 2.88
C ASP A 109 -5.69 23.83 3.89
N GLU A 110 -4.47 24.09 4.38
CA GLU A 110 -3.85 23.33 5.47
C GLU A 110 -4.48 23.74 6.81
N ALA A 111 -5.00 22.77 7.54
CA ALA A 111 -5.55 22.96 8.86
C ALA A 111 -4.50 22.72 9.96
N ARG A 112 -4.46 23.61 10.95
CA ARG A 112 -3.62 23.49 12.16
C ARG A 112 -4.48 23.53 13.40
N VAL A 113 -4.21 22.64 14.33
CA VAL A 113 -4.86 22.64 15.64
C VAL A 113 -4.19 23.68 16.52
N THR A 114 -4.98 24.58 17.10
CA THR A 114 -4.48 25.70 17.93
C THR A 114 -4.93 25.59 19.40
N GLY A 115 -5.77 24.60 19.71
CA GLY A 115 -6.28 24.31 21.05
C GLY A 115 -7.32 23.20 21.01
N PRO A 116 -7.83 22.77 22.18
CA PRO A 116 -8.93 21.80 22.23
C PRO A 116 -10.14 22.28 21.40
N GLY A 117 -10.53 21.49 20.40
CA GLY A 117 -11.61 21.83 19.49
C GLY A 117 -11.40 23.07 18.61
N ARG A 118 -10.19 23.61 18.52
CA ARG A 118 -9.88 24.83 17.75
C ARG A 118 -8.95 24.53 16.59
N ILE A 119 -9.29 25.04 15.42
CA ILE A 119 -8.55 24.82 14.17
C ILE A 119 -8.40 26.13 13.44
N GLN A 120 -7.19 26.38 12.91
CA GLN A 120 -6.86 27.50 12.05
C GLN A 120 -6.57 26.98 10.63
N ALA A 121 -7.19 27.60 9.61
CA ALA A 121 -6.88 27.34 8.20
C ALA A 121 -6.87 28.68 7.45
N GLY A 122 -5.71 29.10 6.96
CA GLY A 122 -5.52 30.46 6.45
C GLY A 122 -5.95 31.51 7.48
N ASP A 123 -6.83 32.42 7.09
CA ASP A 123 -7.40 33.45 7.98
C ASP A 123 -8.67 33.00 8.74
N ARG A 124 -9.12 31.75 8.57
CA ARG A 124 -10.34 31.22 9.20
C ARG A 124 -10.01 30.55 10.52
N GLU A 125 -10.70 30.94 11.57
CA GLU A 125 -10.72 30.25 12.87
C GLU A 125 -12.02 29.47 13.01
N ILE A 126 -11.92 28.17 13.31
CA ILE A 126 -13.01 27.22 13.35
C ILE A 126 -12.98 26.47 14.67
N THR A 127 -14.17 26.17 15.19
CA THR A 127 -14.32 25.28 16.34
C THR A 127 -15.13 24.03 15.97
N ALA A 128 -14.77 22.89 16.55
CA ALA A 128 -15.50 21.65 16.38
C ALA A 128 -15.56 20.85 17.69
N GLU A 129 -16.68 20.14 17.89
CA GLU A 129 -16.82 19.25 19.05
C GLU A 129 -15.85 18.06 18.94
N HIS A 130 -15.65 17.54 17.71
CA HIS A 130 -14.82 16.40 17.42
C HIS A 130 -13.82 16.73 16.29
N ILE A 131 -12.60 16.22 16.40
CA ILE A 131 -11.55 16.34 15.36
C ILE A 131 -11.15 14.95 14.88
N ILE A 132 -11.10 14.76 13.57
CA ILE A 132 -10.52 13.57 12.93
C ILE A 132 -9.26 13.96 12.17
N ILE A 133 -8.11 13.46 12.62
CA ILE A 133 -6.81 13.65 11.98
C ILE A 133 -6.64 12.57 10.91
N ALA A 134 -6.66 12.96 9.63
CA ALA A 134 -6.54 12.10 8.46
C ALA A 134 -5.48 12.63 7.48
N THR A 135 -4.44 13.27 8.00
CA THR A 135 -3.42 14.02 7.24
C THR A 135 -2.47 13.14 6.42
N GLY A 136 -2.52 11.81 6.61
CA GLY A 136 -1.79 10.84 5.78
C GLY A 136 -0.28 10.85 6.03
N SER A 137 0.49 10.63 4.97
CA SER A 137 1.94 10.49 5.01
C SER A 137 2.60 11.12 3.79
N ASN A 138 3.92 11.38 3.88
CA ASN A 138 4.75 11.83 2.78
C ASN A 138 5.72 10.73 2.36
N ALA A 139 6.11 10.68 1.08
CA ALA A 139 7.24 9.86 0.63
C ALA A 139 8.53 10.35 1.29
N VAL A 140 9.38 9.41 1.68
CA VAL A 140 10.69 9.72 2.26
C VAL A 140 11.73 9.74 1.15
N ILE A 141 12.41 10.87 1.00
CA ILE A 141 13.66 10.97 0.24
C ILE A 141 14.77 11.08 1.29
N PRO A 142 15.65 10.09 1.42
CA PRO A 142 16.71 10.13 2.41
C PRO A 142 17.71 11.24 2.10
N SER A 143 18.36 11.76 3.14
CA SER A 143 19.48 12.69 2.95
C SER A 143 20.58 11.97 2.20
N LEU A 144 20.94 12.48 1.03
CA LEU A 144 21.97 11.95 0.15
C LEU A 144 22.83 13.10 -0.37
N GLU A 145 24.14 13.02 -0.21
CA GLU A 145 25.05 14.04 -0.75
C GLU A 145 24.86 14.16 -2.26
N GLY A 146 24.71 15.38 -2.77
CA GLY A 146 24.51 15.67 -4.19
C GLY A 146 23.12 15.36 -4.74
N LEU A 147 22.13 15.12 -3.87
CA LEU A 147 20.74 14.87 -4.28
C LEU A 147 20.16 15.99 -5.16
N ASP A 148 20.54 17.22 -4.90
CA ASP A 148 20.13 18.41 -5.64
C ASP A 148 20.69 18.49 -7.06
N GLN A 149 21.65 17.65 -7.40
CA GLN A 149 22.30 17.59 -8.73
C GLN A 149 21.61 16.61 -9.67
N ILE A 150 20.78 15.70 -9.18
CA ILE A 150 20.18 14.62 -9.96
C ILE A 150 18.69 14.84 -10.22
N THR A 151 18.13 14.07 -11.16
CA THR A 151 16.69 14.01 -11.37
C THR A 151 16.09 12.99 -10.40
N ALA A 152 15.54 13.49 -9.28
CA ALA A 152 14.94 12.67 -8.23
C ALA A 152 13.42 12.62 -8.38
N TRP A 153 12.86 11.41 -8.41
CA TRP A 153 11.43 11.15 -8.47
C TRP A 153 10.96 10.40 -7.22
N THR A 154 9.69 10.54 -6.93
CA THR A 154 8.92 9.69 -6.01
C THR A 154 7.83 8.96 -6.79
N ASN A 155 6.88 8.33 -6.11
CA ASN A 155 5.67 7.79 -6.74
C ASN A 155 4.89 8.87 -7.52
N ARG A 156 4.93 10.13 -7.09
CA ARG A 156 4.18 11.21 -7.73
C ARG A 156 4.65 11.44 -9.16
N GLU A 157 5.93 11.74 -9.35
CA GLU A 157 6.51 11.96 -10.67
C GLU A 157 6.44 10.70 -11.53
N THR A 158 6.74 9.54 -10.94
CA THR A 158 6.75 8.24 -11.64
C THR A 158 5.40 7.91 -12.26
N TYR A 159 4.33 8.07 -11.48
CA TYR A 159 3.00 7.69 -11.96
C TYR A 159 2.22 8.82 -12.66
N THR A 160 2.80 10.02 -12.78
CA THR A 160 2.19 11.15 -13.53
C THR A 160 3.01 11.58 -14.74
N THR A 161 4.19 10.99 -14.99
CA THR A 161 5.00 11.34 -16.17
C THR A 161 4.25 11.08 -17.47
N SER A 162 4.48 11.95 -18.45
CA SER A 162 4.01 11.75 -19.83
C SER A 162 5.04 11.02 -20.70
N THR A 163 6.31 10.98 -20.25
CA THR A 163 7.43 10.40 -21.00
C THR A 163 8.20 9.47 -20.09
N LEU A 164 8.38 8.22 -20.52
CA LEU A 164 9.21 7.26 -19.79
C LEU A 164 10.68 7.57 -19.98
N PRO A 165 11.53 7.40 -18.94
CA PRO A 165 12.98 7.44 -19.09
C PRO A 165 13.45 6.21 -19.88
N GLU A 166 14.67 6.26 -20.43
CA GLU A 166 15.31 5.06 -21.01
C GLU A 166 15.89 4.17 -19.89
N ARG A 167 16.41 4.80 -18.83
CA ARG A 167 17.06 4.13 -17.68
C ARG A 167 16.55 4.72 -16.37
N ALA A 168 16.24 3.86 -15.42
CA ALA A 168 15.81 4.25 -14.09
C ALA A 168 16.57 3.48 -13.00
N VAL A 169 17.02 4.18 -11.96
CA VAL A 169 17.49 3.58 -10.72
C VAL A 169 16.39 3.73 -9.67
N ILE A 170 15.98 2.64 -9.07
CA ILE A 170 14.98 2.62 -7.99
C ILE A 170 15.69 2.29 -6.67
N ILE A 171 15.51 3.14 -5.67
CA ILE A 171 16.07 2.95 -4.33
C ILE A 171 14.95 2.54 -3.38
N GLY A 172 14.95 1.26 -2.97
CA GLY A 172 13.95 0.66 -2.07
C GLY A 172 13.20 -0.53 -2.67
N GLY A 173 13.40 -1.72 -2.09
CA GLY A 173 12.79 -2.99 -2.52
C GLY A 173 11.49 -3.36 -1.79
N SER A 174 10.72 -2.37 -1.33
CA SER A 174 9.38 -2.55 -0.79
C SER A 174 8.33 -2.65 -1.90
N ALA A 175 7.06 -2.84 -1.56
CA ALA A 175 5.97 -2.97 -2.53
C ALA A 175 5.97 -1.87 -3.61
N VAL A 176 6.16 -0.60 -3.22
CA VAL A 176 6.20 0.52 -4.17
C VAL A 176 7.38 0.39 -5.15
N GLY A 177 8.58 0.04 -4.64
CA GLY A 177 9.76 -0.11 -5.49
C GLY A 177 9.62 -1.29 -6.46
N VAL A 178 9.12 -2.41 -5.97
CA VAL A 178 8.90 -3.63 -6.75
C VAL A 178 7.85 -3.43 -7.84
N GLU A 179 6.69 -2.82 -7.52
CA GLU A 179 5.67 -2.46 -8.50
C GLU A 179 6.20 -1.46 -9.55
N THR A 180 6.95 -0.45 -9.12
CA THR A 180 7.56 0.54 -10.01
C THR A 180 8.55 -0.11 -10.96
N ALA A 181 9.39 -1.02 -10.46
CA ALA A 181 10.35 -1.77 -11.28
C ALA A 181 9.62 -2.63 -12.32
N THR A 182 8.57 -3.35 -11.91
CA THR A 182 7.73 -4.16 -12.80
C THR A 182 7.12 -3.31 -13.91
N PHE A 183 6.51 -2.18 -13.55
CA PHE A 183 5.88 -1.26 -14.50
C PHE A 183 6.87 -0.77 -15.54
N LEU A 184 7.99 -0.17 -15.09
CA LEU A 184 8.97 0.45 -15.97
C LEU A 184 9.65 -0.57 -16.89
N ALA A 185 10.11 -1.71 -16.34
CA ALA A 185 10.76 -2.74 -17.12
C ALA A 185 9.85 -3.30 -18.23
N ARG A 186 8.56 -3.46 -17.96
CA ARG A 186 7.60 -3.97 -18.94
C ARG A 186 7.29 -2.99 -20.07
N PHE A 187 7.46 -1.69 -19.86
CA PHE A 187 7.46 -0.69 -20.91
C PHE A 187 8.83 -0.48 -21.57
N GLY A 188 9.82 -1.32 -21.29
CA GLY A 188 11.12 -1.32 -21.95
C GLY A 188 12.16 -0.39 -21.33
N VAL A 189 11.90 0.16 -20.15
CA VAL A 189 12.89 0.94 -19.39
C VAL A 189 13.93 0.00 -18.80
N SER A 190 15.22 0.33 -18.92
CA SER A 190 16.31 -0.37 -18.22
C SER A 190 16.29 -0.01 -16.74
N VAL A 191 16.00 -0.98 -15.86
CA VAL A 191 15.79 -0.76 -14.43
C VAL A 191 16.87 -1.41 -13.59
N THR A 192 17.48 -0.63 -12.68
CA THR A 192 18.28 -1.14 -11.56
C THR A 192 17.54 -0.87 -10.26
N LEU A 193 17.23 -1.92 -9.51
CA LEU A 193 16.57 -1.87 -8.20
C LEU A 193 17.60 -2.09 -7.08
N ILE A 194 17.82 -1.08 -6.26
CA ILE A 194 18.77 -1.10 -5.14
C ILE A 194 18.01 -1.26 -3.84
N HIS A 195 18.40 -2.24 -3.03
CA HIS A 195 17.79 -2.47 -1.73
C HIS A 195 18.83 -2.74 -0.64
N ARG A 196 18.72 -2.03 0.47
CA ARG A 196 19.62 -2.19 1.63
C ARG A 196 19.43 -3.49 2.40
N GLY A 197 18.25 -4.12 2.27
CA GLY A 197 17.91 -5.40 2.90
C GLY A 197 18.52 -6.57 2.14
N GLU A 198 18.52 -7.73 2.78
CA GLU A 198 19.03 -8.98 2.23
C GLU A 198 18.02 -9.65 1.26
N ARG A 199 16.76 -9.23 1.29
CA ARG A 199 15.68 -9.72 0.41
C ARG A 199 14.73 -8.60 0.04
N LEU A 200 14.04 -8.73 -1.08
CA LEU A 200 12.91 -7.87 -1.44
C LEU A 200 11.71 -8.15 -0.52
N LEU A 201 10.81 -7.17 -0.41
CA LEU A 201 9.56 -7.31 0.35
C LEU A 201 9.80 -7.85 1.77
N ASP A 202 10.78 -7.30 2.49
CA ASP A 202 11.27 -7.75 3.78
C ASP A 202 10.22 -7.79 4.92
N ARG A 203 9.03 -7.24 4.68
CA ARG A 203 7.86 -7.32 5.58
C ARG A 203 6.93 -8.50 5.29
N GLU A 204 7.08 -9.14 4.14
CA GLU A 204 6.36 -10.34 3.76
C GLU A 204 7.13 -11.60 4.18
N ASP A 205 6.55 -12.76 3.95
CA ASP A 205 7.23 -14.03 4.21
C ASP A 205 8.56 -14.12 3.44
N ALA A 206 9.54 -14.81 4.00
CA ALA A 206 10.87 -14.92 3.38
C ALA A 206 10.79 -15.53 1.98
N ARG A 207 9.94 -16.54 1.82
CA ARG A 207 9.73 -17.22 0.54
C ARG A 207 9.16 -16.30 -0.53
N VAL A 208 8.26 -15.40 -0.15
CA VAL A 208 7.71 -14.34 -1.04
C VAL A 208 8.81 -13.43 -1.56
N GLY A 209 9.74 -13.03 -0.68
CA GLY A 209 10.90 -12.20 -1.09
C GLY A 209 11.81 -12.90 -2.10
N GLU A 210 12.04 -14.21 -1.94
CA GLU A 210 12.82 -15.04 -2.88
C GLU A 210 12.13 -15.15 -4.24
N LEU A 211 10.83 -15.46 -4.25
CA LEU A 211 10.03 -15.56 -5.47
C LEU A 211 9.96 -14.21 -6.21
N ALA A 212 9.75 -13.11 -5.46
CA ALA A 212 9.78 -11.77 -6.04
C ALA A 212 11.12 -11.44 -6.69
N HIS A 213 12.24 -11.79 -6.03
CA HIS A 213 13.59 -11.61 -6.60
C HIS A 213 13.75 -12.39 -7.91
N GLN A 214 13.39 -13.67 -7.90
CA GLN A 214 13.49 -14.53 -9.08
C GLN A 214 12.69 -13.95 -10.26
N TYR A 215 11.41 -13.67 -10.07
CA TYR A 215 10.55 -13.22 -11.17
C TYR A 215 10.91 -11.84 -11.71
N LEU A 216 11.40 -10.94 -10.86
CA LEU A 216 11.88 -9.64 -11.32
C LEU A 216 13.21 -9.76 -12.09
N GLN A 217 14.10 -10.67 -11.69
CA GLN A 217 15.32 -10.96 -12.49
C GLN A 217 14.97 -11.56 -13.86
N GLU A 218 14.04 -12.51 -13.90
CA GLU A 218 13.52 -13.08 -15.16
C GLU A 218 12.90 -12.01 -16.07
N ALA A 219 12.29 -10.95 -15.48
CA ALA A 219 11.80 -9.79 -16.20
C ALA A 219 12.90 -8.80 -16.64
N GLY A 220 14.19 -9.11 -16.41
CA GLY A 220 15.34 -8.31 -16.85
C GLY A 220 15.71 -7.15 -15.93
N ILE A 221 15.24 -7.12 -14.70
CA ILE A 221 15.56 -6.08 -13.73
C ILE A 221 16.90 -6.42 -13.03
N ASP A 222 17.86 -5.47 -13.04
CA ASP A 222 19.10 -5.57 -12.26
C ASP A 222 18.81 -5.31 -10.79
N ILE A 223 18.92 -6.34 -9.94
CA ILE A 223 18.60 -6.25 -8.51
C ILE A 223 19.87 -6.30 -7.68
N ARG A 224 20.08 -5.27 -6.86
CA ARG A 224 21.23 -5.17 -5.95
C ARG A 224 20.77 -5.13 -4.51
N LEU A 225 20.77 -6.30 -3.87
CA LEU A 225 20.46 -6.47 -2.45
C LEU A 225 21.66 -6.09 -1.57
N SER A 226 21.43 -5.89 -0.28
CA SER A 226 22.42 -5.50 0.73
C SER A 226 23.25 -4.27 0.31
N THR A 227 22.66 -3.43 -0.55
CA THR A 227 23.29 -2.28 -1.19
C THR A 227 22.49 -1.01 -0.93
N SER A 228 23.20 0.08 -0.66
CA SER A 228 22.60 1.41 -0.45
C SER A 228 23.28 2.48 -1.29
N ALA A 229 22.55 3.57 -1.56
CA ALA A 229 23.10 4.77 -2.16
C ALA A 229 23.99 5.49 -1.13
N ALA A 230 25.19 5.86 -1.52
CA ALA A 230 26.15 6.60 -0.69
C ALA A 230 26.18 8.08 -1.06
N ARG A 231 26.16 8.39 -2.36
CA ARG A 231 26.28 9.73 -2.90
C ARG A 231 25.59 9.80 -4.26
N ALA A 232 25.08 10.96 -4.60
CA ALA A 232 24.57 11.29 -5.93
C ALA A 232 25.45 12.37 -6.59
N ARG A 233 25.57 12.33 -7.92
CA ARG A 233 26.21 13.36 -8.71
C ARG A 233 25.66 13.37 -10.13
N ARG A 234 25.93 14.44 -10.86
CA ARG A 234 25.57 14.57 -12.27
C ARG A 234 26.81 14.40 -13.14
N GLU A 235 26.73 13.54 -14.15
CA GLU A 235 27.74 13.44 -15.21
C GLU A 235 27.06 13.58 -16.58
N GLY A 236 27.24 14.75 -17.22
CA GLY A 236 26.54 15.06 -18.46
C GLY A 236 25.01 15.08 -18.25
N ALA A 237 24.28 14.21 -18.95
CA ALA A 237 22.85 14.03 -18.79
C ALA A 237 22.48 13.05 -17.66
N ASP A 238 23.43 12.24 -17.21
CA ASP A 238 23.19 11.12 -16.32
C ASP A 238 23.19 11.51 -14.85
N SER A 239 22.25 10.97 -14.10
CA SER A 239 22.26 10.92 -12.64
C SER A 239 23.05 9.69 -12.21
N ILE A 240 24.18 9.88 -11.53
CA ILE A 240 25.06 8.81 -11.06
C ILE A 240 24.88 8.63 -9.57
N ILE A 241 24.73 7.36 -9.15
CA ILE A 241 24.63 6.97 -7.73
C ILE A 241 25.82 6.09 -7.39
N ASP A 242 26.67 6.56 -6.48
CA ASP A 242 27.71 5.76 -5.85
C ASP A 242 27.07 4.78 -4.86
N LEU A 243 27.49 3.54 -4.88
CA LEU A 243 26.91 2.45 -4.12
C LEU A 243 27.86 1.96 -3.03
N GLN A 244 27.28 1.56 -1.90
CA GLN A 244 28.00 0.98 -0.77
C GLN A 244 27.27 -0.21 -0.17
N THR A 245 28.02 -1.11 0.47
CA THR A 245 27.49 -2.16 1.33
C THR A 245 26.85 -1.57 2.59
N ARG A 246 26.23 -2.41 3.41
CA ARG A 246 25.73 -2.04 4.73
C ARG A 246 26.82 -1.53 5.68
N ASN A 247 28.07 -1.96 5.48
CA ASN A 247 29.22 -1.53 6.28
C ASN A 247 29.86 -0.24 5.78
N GLY A 248 29.38 0.32 4.67
CA GLY A 248 29.92 1.52 4.06
C GLY A 248 31.05 1.28 3.04
N ASP A 249 31.34 0.01 2.70
CA ASP A 249 32.35 -0.30 1.70
C ASP A 249 31.83 0.00 0.30
N PRO A 250 32.58 0.73 -0.56
CA PRO A 250 32.18 1.01 -1.92
C PRO A 250 31.98 -0.27 -2.75
N VAL A 251 30.89 -0.38 -3.52
CA VAL A 251 30.61 -1.54 -4.39
C VAL A 251 30.29 -1.12 -5.83
N GLY A 252 30.73 0.06 -6.23
CA GLY A 252 30.58 0.57 -7.60
C GLY A 252 29.60 1.72 -7.68
N GLU A 253 29.10 1.95 -8.88
CA GLU A 253 28.15 3.03 -9.18
C GLU A 253 27.12 2.56 -10.20
N VAL A 254 26.06 3.35 -10.38
CA VAL A 254 25.06 3.15 -11.42
C VAL A 254 24.57 4.50 -11.93
N GLY A 255 24.38 4.59 -13.26
CA GLY A 255 23.89 5.78 -13.93
C GLY A 255 22.50 5.58 -14.53
N ALA A 256 21.66 6.60 -14.45
CA ALA A 256 20.32 6.61 -15.03
C ALA A 256 19.84 8.02 -15.38
N ASP A 257 18.78 8.09 -16.14
CA ASP A 257 18.13 9.38 -16.47
C ASP A 257 17.38 9.93 -15.25
N VAL A 258 16.80 9.03 -14.45
CA VAL A 258 16.05 9.36 -13.23
C VAL A 258 16.40 8.40 -12.08
N VAL A 259 16.33 8.92 -10.86
CA VAL A 259 16.46 8.14 -9.62
C VAL A 259 15.15 8.21 -8.85
N ILE A 260 14.53 7.05 -8.61
CA ILE A 260 13.20 6.93 -7.99
C ILE A 260 13.37 6.46 -6.54
N PHE A 261 12.84 7.24 -5.60
CA PHE A 261 12.90 6.94 -4.18
C PHE A 261 11.63 6.22 -3.72
N ALA A 262 11.76 4.93 -3.41
CA ALA A 262 10.72 4.07 -2.82
C ALA A 262 11.12 3.61 -1.40
N THR A 263 11.75 4.50 -0.62
CA THR A 263 12.43 4.22 0.65
C THR A 263 11.52 4.24 1.86
N GLY A 264 10.23 4.45 1.67
CA GLY A 264 9.21 4.46 2.72
C GLY A 264 8.41 5.75 2.78
N ARG A 265 7.59 5.84 3.83
CA ARG A 265 6.71 6.99 4.08
C ARG A 265 6.80 7.43 5.53
N THR A 266 6.61 8.72 5.79
CA THR A 266 6.56 9.29 7.14
C THR A 266 5.20 9.96 7.38
N PRO A 267 4.59 9.78 8.58
CA PRO A 267 3.35 10.46 8.96
C PRO A 267 3.45 11.98 8.82
N ARG A 268 2.37 12.60 8.36
CA ARG A 268 2.29 14.05 8.26
C ARG A 268 1.71 14.65 9.53
N THR A 269 2.56 15.00 10.46
CA THR A 269 2.20 15.54 11.79
C THR A 269 2.97 16.79 12.15
N GLU A 270 4.10 17.06 11.48
CA GLU A 270 4.98 18.18 11.80
C GLU A 270 4.30 19.54 11.54
N GLY A 271 4.36 20.43 12.52
CA GLY A 271 3.85 21.80 12.42
C GLY A 271 2.31 21.93 12.41
N LEU A 272 1.57 20.84 12.63
CA LEU A 272 0.10 20.83 12.58
C LEU A 272 -0.56 21.08 13.95
N GLY A 273 0.24 21.20 15.04
CA GLY A 273 -0.22 21.63 16.36
C GLY A 273 -1.07 20.60 17.10
N PHE A 274 -0.94 19.32 16.78
CA PHE A 274 -1.75 18.25 17.40
C PHE A 274 -1.56 18.14 18.90
N GLU A 275 -0.39 18.53 19.43
CA GLU A 275 -0.07 18.63 20.84
C GLU A 275 -1.03 19.58 21.60
N HIS A 276 -1.57 20.61 20.94
CA HIS A 276 -2.53 21.54 21.53
C HIS A 276 -3.91 20.91 21.81
N ALA A 277 -4.20 19.75 21.20
CA ALA A 277 -5.41 18.97 21.47
C ALA A 277 -5.11 17.71 22.33
N GLY A 278 -3.95 17.66 22.99
CA GLY A 278 -3.56 16.54 23.85
C GLY A 278 -3.18 15.26 23.11
N VAL A 279 -2.90 15.34 21.80
CA VAL A 279 -2.47 14.20 20.99
C VAL A 279 -1.01 13.88 21.28
N THR A 280 -0.72 12.60 21.50
CA THR A 280 0.64 12.10 21.70
C THR A 280 1.20 11.56 20.40
N LEU A 281 2.41 11.99 20.04
CA LEU A 281 3.18 11.43 18.95
C LEU A 281 4.15 10.38 19.46
N GLY A 282 4.18 9.23 18.80
CA GLY A 282 5.16 8.17 19.03
C GLY A 282 6.35 8.26 18.08
N ASP A 283 7.05 7.14 17.93
CA ASP A 283 8.22 7.03 17.07
C ASP A 283 7.92 7.45 15.64
N HIS A 284 8.85 8.19 15.04
CA HIS A 284 8.74 8.70 13.67
C HIS A 284 7.51 9.60 13.42
N GLY A 285 6.99 10.27 14.46
CA GLY A 285 5.86 11.19 14.33
C GLY A 285 4.48 10.54 14.17
N LYS A 286 4.35 9.24 14.45
CA LYS A 286 3.06 8.53 14.38
C LYS A 286 2.11 9.03 15.46
N VAL A 287 0.86 9.27 15.12
CA VAL A 287 -0.17 9.56 16.12
C VAL A 287 -0.52 8.28 16.87
N GLN A 288 -0.38 8.30 18.21
CA GLN A 288 -0.80 7.19 19.04
C GLN A 288 -2.32 7.15 19.16
N ILE A 289 -2.91 5.98 18.98
CA ILE A 289 -4.35 5.75 19.09
C ILE A 289 -4.67 4.52 19.94
N ASP A 290 -5.87 4.50 20.50
CA ASP A 290 -6.45 3.30 21.10
C ASP A 290 -7.11 2.40 20.01
N ASP A 291 -7.75 1.31 20.44
CA ASP A 291 -8.45 0.38 19.56
C ASP A 291 -9.75 0.97 18.93
N HIS A 292 -10.19 2.14 19.36
CA HIS A 292 -11.29 2.90 18.77
C HIS A 292 -10.80 4.07 17.89
N CYS A 293 -9.51 4.05 17.50
CA CYS A 293 -8.83 5.11 16.77
C CYS A 293 -8.83 6.47 17.49
N ARG A 294 -9.03 6.51 18.82
CA ARG A 294 -9.01 7.73 19.60
C ARG A 294 -7.57 8.12 19.92
N ALA A 295 -7.23 9.38 19.63
CA ALA A 295 -5.90 9.97 19.85
C ALA A 295 -5.86 10.94 21.05
N GLY A 296 -7.03 11.37 21.54
CA GLY A 296 -7.18 12.31 22.63
C GLY A 296 -8.65 12.53 23.00
N GLU A 297 -8.92 13.47 23.91
CA GLU A 297 -10.30 13.82 24.25
C GLU A 297 -10.99 14.46 23.05
N ASN A 298 -12.03 13.80 22.53
CA ASN A 298 -12.76 14.19 21.32
C ASN A 298 -11.88 14.30 20.04
N VAL A 299 -10.75 13.60 20.01
CA VAL A 299 -9.83 13.56 18.87
C VAL A 299 -9.61 12.12 18.43
N TRP A 300 -9.73 11.88 17.13
CA TRP A 300 -9.43 10.60 16.48
C TRP A 300 -8.33 10.79 15.45
N ALA A 301 -7.57 9.73 15.17
CA ALA A 301 -6.62 9.72 14.05
C ALA A 301 -6.77 8.44 13.24
N ILE A 302 -6.70 8.58 11.90
CA ILE A 302 -7.00 7.51 10.95
C ILE A 302 -6.05 7.53 9.75
N GLY A 303 -5.77 6.36 9.19
CA GLY A 303 -4.91 6.18 8.02
C GLY A 303 -3.43 6.24 8.35
N ASP A 304 -2.63 6.60 7.36
CA ASP A 304 -1.16 6.54 7.42
C ASP A 304 -0.56 7.32 8.58
N VAL A 305 -1.22 8.39 9.03
CA VAL A 305 -0.78 9.20 10.16
C VAL A 305 -0.63 8.41 11.46
N THR A 306 -1.37 7.30 11.60
CA THR A 306 -1.28 6.39 12.77
C THR A 306 -0.08 5.45 12.69
N GLY A 307 0.48 5.25 11.49
CA GLY A 307 1.55 4.29 11.25
C GLY A 307 1.13 2.81 11.37
N ILE A 308 -0.16 2.54 11.54
CA ILE A 308 -0.72 1.19 11.56
C ILE A 308 -1.07 0.79 10.13
N MET A 309 -0.26 -0.12 9.55
CA MET A 309 -0.46 -0.69 8.22
C MET A 309 -0.93 0.36 7.19
N PRO A 310 -0.03 1.13 6.56
CA PRO A 310 -0.38 2.28 5.72
C PRO A 310 -0.98 1.86 4.37
N PHE A 311 -2.18 1.30 4.42
CA PHE A 311 -2.97 0.86 3.27
C PHE A 311 -4.28 1.63 3.19
N THR A 312 -4.71 1.91 1.98
CA THR A 312 -5.99 2.59 1.70
C THR A 312 -7.18 1.90 2.38
N HIS A 313 -7.25 0.58 2.34
CA HIS A 313 -8.35 -0.18 2.94
C HIS A 313 -8.31 -0.14 4.49
N VAL A 314 -7.12 -0.05 5.10
CA VAL A 314 -6.97 0.17 6.54
C VAL A 314 -7.42 1.58 6.91
N ALA A 315 -7.03 2.60 6.15
CA ALA A 315 -7.50 3.98 6.36
C ALA A 315 -9.04 4.08 6.30
N LYS A 316 -9.66 3.45 5.29
CA LYS A 316 -11.13 3.35 5.16
C LYS A 316 -11.77 2.61 6.33
N TYR A 317 -11.13 1.54 6.82
CA TYR A 317 -11.60 0.79 7.99
C TYR A 317 -11.57 1.65 9.25
N GLN A 318 -10.44 2.31 9.52
CA GLN A 318 -10.30 3.24 10.65
C GLN A 318 -11.27 4.42 10.54
N GLY A 319 -11.55 4.93 9.32
CA GLY A 319 -12.57 5.96 9.08
C GLY A 319 -13.96 5.53 9.54
N ARG A 320 -14.33 4.26 9.31
CA ARG A 320 -15.60 3.70 9.84
C ARG A 320 -15.60 3.63 11.36
N ILE A 321 -14.51 3.15 11.97
CA ILE A 321 -14.37 3.03 13.43
C ILE A 321 -14.53 4.41 14.10
N ALA A 322 -13.79 5.41 13.63
CA ALA A 322 -13.84 6.77 14.19
C ALA A 322 -15.23 7.40 14.03
N ALA A 323 -15.84 7.30 12.85
CA ALA A 323 -17.18 7.82 12.62
C ALA A 323 -18.23 7.13 13.50
N ASP A 324 -18.18 5.79 13.63
CA ASP A 324 -19.12 5.05 14.47
C ASP A 324 -18.93 5.38 15.96
N ALA A 325 -17.69 5.61 16.41
CA ALA A 325 -17.42 6.07 17.78
C ALA A 325 -18.06 7.45 18.06
N ILE A 326 -17.89 8.41 17.14
CA ILE A 326 -18.52 9.76 17.24
C ILE A 326 -20.04 9.67 17.22
N LEU A 327 -20.62 8.71 16.50
CA LEU A 327 -22.06 8.48 16.41
C LEU A 327 -22.64 7.68 17.59
N GLY A 328 -21.82 7.40 18.63
CA GLY A 328 -22.27 6.66 19.82
C GLY A 328 -22.39 5.15 19.61
N ARG A 329 -21.74 4.59 18.62
CA ARG A 329 -21.70 3.15 18.30
C ARG A 329 -20.25 2.62 18.28
N PRO A 330 -19.46 2.84 19.35
CA PRO A 330 -18.06 2.44 19.37
C PRO A 330 -17.90 0.92 19.28
N HIS A 331 -16.94 0.48 18.49
CA HIS A 331 -16.46 -0.90 18.46
C HIS A 331 -14.96 -0.92 18.17
N PRO A 332 -14.22 -1.90 18.72
CA PRO A 332 -12.77 -1.93 18.59
C PRO A 332 -12.33 -2.28 17.17
N ALA A 333 -11.24 -1.67 16.75
CA ALA A 333 -10.54 -2.05 15.52
C ALA A 333 -9.76 -3.35 15.75
N THR A 334 -9.76 -4.22 14.76
CA THR A 334 -8.96 -5.45 14.74
C THR A 334 -8.23 -5.53 13.41
N TYR A 335 -6.93 -5.79 13.49
CA TYR A 335 -6.04 -5.77 12.31
C TYR A 335 -5.58 -7.18 11.89
N ASP A 336 -6.12 -8.22 12.51
CA ASP A 336 -5.84 -9.60 12.12
C ASP A 336 -6.39 -9.89 10.73
N GLY A 337 -5.59 -10.57 9.91
CA GLY A 337 -6.00 -10.98 8.58
C GLY A 337 -6.13 -9.85 7.55
N ILE A 338 -5.62 -8.65 7.81
CA ILE A 338 -5.61 -7.57 6.81
C ILE A 338 -4.87 -8.04 5.54
N PRO A 339 -5.53 -8.05 4.37
CA PRO A 339 -4.89 -8.47 3.13
C PRO A 339 -3.91 -7.40 2.63
N ARG A 340 -2.83 -7.87 2.01
CA ARG A 340 -1.81 -7.05 1.36
C ARG A 340 -1.62 -7.57 -0.04
N VAL A 341 -1.41 -6.69 -1.01
CA VAL A 341 -1.19 -7.05 -2.42
C VAL A 341 -0.05 -6.21 -2.96
N VAL A 342 0.84 -6.85 -3.72
CA VAL A 342 1.87 -6.22 -4.54
C VAL A 342 1.59 -6.61 -5.99
N PHE A 343 1.30 -5.63 -6.82
CA PHE A 343 0.87 -5.83 -8.20
C PHE A 343 2.08 -6.03 -9.13
N THR A 344 2.66 -7.21 -9.00
CA THR A 344 3.72 -7.73 -9.87
C THR A 344 3.13 -8.72 -10.87
N ASP A 345 3.97 -9.42 -11.60
CA ASP A 345 3.58 -10.56 -12.43
C ASP A 345 4.60 -11.69 -12.29
N PRO A 346 4.19 -12.77 -11.64
CA PRO A 346 2.88 -13.02 -11.02
C PRO A 346 2.58 -12.08 -9.86
N GLU A 347 1.29 -11.84 -9.59
CA GLU A 347 0.83 -10.99 -8.49
C GLU A 347 1.14 -11.64 -7.13
N ILE A 348 1.50 -10.82 -6.14
CA ILE A 348 1.84 -11.27 -4.79
C ILE A 348 0.77 -10.77 -3.83
N ALA A 349 0.28 -11.67 -2.97
CA ALA A 349 -0.66 -11.31 -1.91
C ALA A 349 -0.30 -12.00 -0.59
N GLY A 350 -0.71 -11.39 0.53
CA GLY A 350 -0.54 -11.95 1.85
C GLY A 350 -1.63 -11.50 2.81
N ALA A 351 -1.89 -12.29 3.84
CA ALA A 351 -2.81 -11.95 4.92
C ALA A 351 -2.30 -12.54 6.24
N GLY A 352 -2.51 -11.83 7.34
CA GLY A 352 -2.09 -12.27 8.68
C GLY A 352 -0.58 -12.18 8.90
N LEU A 353 -0.07 -13.06 9.75
CA LEU A 353 1.33 -13.10 10.21
C LEU A 353 2.23 -13.83 9.20
N THR A 354 3.49 -13.40 9.18
CA THR A 354 4.58 -14.21 8.61
C THR A 354 5.07 -15.22 9.66
N GLU A 355 5.80 -16.25 9.23
CA GLU A 355 6.39 -17.22 10.15
C GLU A 355 7.34 -16.55 11.16
N GLU A 356 8.14 -15.58 10.70
CA GLU A 356 9.02 -14.80 11.58
C GLU A 356 8.25 -14.01 12.65
N GLN A 357 7.11 -13.41 12.27
CA GLN A 357 6.25 -12.66 13.20
C GLN A 357 5.59 -13.59 14.22
N ALA A 358 5.11 -14.75 13.79
CA ALA A 358 4.51 -15.76 14.66
C ALA A 358 5.55 -16.31 15.67
N THR A 359 6.76 -16.61 15.20
CA THR A 359 7.89 -17.04 16.06
C THR A 359 8.23 -16.00 17.12
N LYS A 360 8.30 -14.70 16.74
CA LYS A 360 8.54 -13.60 17.70
C LYS A 360 7.44 -13.47 18.76
N GLN A 361 6.23 -13.88 18.44
CA GLN A 361 5.09 -13.93 19.37
C GLN A 361 5.03 -15.23 20.19
N GLY A 362 5.96 -16.17 19.98
CA GLY A 362 6.00 -17.45 20.68
C GLY A 362 4.89 -18.42 20.27
N ILE A 363 4.28 -18.23 19.09
CA ILE A 363 3.24 -19.12 18.57
C ILE A 363 3.89 -20.36 17.96
N ARG A 364 3.44 -21.55 18.36
CA ARG A 364 3.85 -22.80 17.73
C ARG A 364 3.13 -22.97 16.39
N THR A 365 3.89 -22.95 15.30
CA THR A 365 3.35 -22.91 13.95
C THR A 365 3.52 -24.23 13.21
N ILE A 366 2.61 -24.50 12.28
CA ILE A 366 2.72 -25.48 11.21
C ILE A 366 2.49 -24.76 9.90
N ALA A 367 3.36 -24.98 8.92
CA ALA A 367 3.29 -24.32 7.64
C ALA A 367 3.24 -25.35 6.49
N THR A 368 2.65 -24.95 5.39
CA THR A 368 2.71 -25.66 4.11
C THR A 368 2.94 -24.70 2.97
N GLU A 369 3.61 -25.16 1.93
CA GLU A 369 3.76 -24.47 0.65
C GLU A 369 3.37 -25.39 -0.49
N LEU A 370 2.61 -24.88 -1.46
CA LEU A 370 2.27 -25.58 -2.70
C LEU A 370 2.89 -24.84 -3.89
N ASP A 371 3.45 -25.58 -4.84
CA ASP A 371 3.52 -25.14 -6.23
C ASP A 371 2.13 -25.36 -6.86
N LEU A 372 1.54 -24.28 -7.38
CA LEU A 372 0.17 -24.33 -7.90
C LEU A 372 0.05 -25.16 -9.18
N ALA A 373 1.10 -25.20 -10.01
CA ALA A 373 1.12 -25.98 -11.25
C ALA A 373 1.15 -27.49 -10.97
N ASP A 374 1.78 -27.90 -9.87
CA ASP A 374 1.84 -29.30 -9.44
C ASP A 374 0.59 -29.73 -8.66
N ALA A 375 -0.03 -28.78 -7.95
CA ALA A 375 -1.09 -29.09 -7.00
C ALA A 375 -2.50 -29.11 -7.60
N ILE A 376 -2.81 -28.24 -8.57
CA ILE A 376 -4.16 -28.04 -9.12
C ILE A 376 -4.15 -27.85 -10.64
N ALA A 377 -5.31 -28.05 -11.28
CA ALA A 377 -5.44 -27.96 -12.74
C ALA A 377 -5.58 -26.50 -13.26
N ARG A 378 -6.02 -25.57 -12.42
CA ARG A 378 -6.34 -24.20 -12.85
C ARG A 378 -5.18 -23.47 -13.54
N PRO A 379 -3.93 -23.50 -13.06
CA PRO A 379 -2.79 -22.85 -13.71
C PRO A 379 -2.63 -23.26 -15.17
N TRP A 380 -2.69 -24.55 -15.46
CA TRP A 380 -2.57 -25.12 -16.81
C TRP A 380 -3.72 -24.76 -17.75
N THR A 381 -4.91 -24.42 -17.21
CA THR A 381 -6.03 -23.91 -18.02
C THR A 381 -5.96 -22.42 -18.25
N TYR A 382 -5.06 -21.73 -17.57
CA TYR A 382 -4.91 -20.27 -17.62
C TYR A 382 -3.73 -19.83 -18.49
N GLU A 383 -2.57 -20.48 -18.38
CA GLU A 383 -1.35 -20.15 -19.13
C GLU A 383 -0.53 -21.41 -19.49
N GLN A 384 0.34 -21.28 -20.51
CA GLN A 384 1.11 -22.42 -21.03
C GLN A 384 2.32 -22.80 -20.17
N ASP A 385 2.89 -21.86 -19.45
CA ASP A 385 4.02 -22.05 -18.52
C ASP A 385 3.63 -21.47 -17.16
N PRO A 386 2.76 -22.19 -16.45
CA PRO A 386 2.15 -21.66 -15.24
C PRO A 386 3.15 -21.49 -14.11
N ARG A 387 3.02 -20.41 -13.39
CA ARG A 387 3.85 -20.05 -12.24
C ARG A 387 2.95 -19.68 -11.09
N GLY A 388 3.31 -20.10 -9.90
CA GLY A 388 2.62 -19.65 -8.71
C GLY A 388 2.78 -20.56 -7.52
N HIS A 389 2.59 -20.00 -6.35
CA HIS A 389 2.73 -20.67 -5.08
C HIS A 389 1.65 -20.20 -4.10
N LEU A 390 1.30 -21.06 -3.17
CA LEU A 390 0.45 -20.75 -2.02
C LEU A 390 1.13 -21.25 -0.75
N GLY A 391 1.31 -20.39 0.25
CA GLY A 391 1.76 -20.77 1.58
C GLY A 391 0.67 -20.52 2.62
N LEU A 392 0.48 -21.46 3.54
CA LEU A 392 -0.40 -21.33 4.69
C LEU A 392 0.39 -21.50 5.98
N LEU A 393 0.06 -20.70 6.99
CA LEU A 393 0.62 -20.75 8.33
C LEU A 393 -0.51 -20.94 9.34
N ALA A 394 -0.44 -22.01 10.12
CA ALA A 394 -1.40 -22.35 11.16
C ALA A 394 -0.80 -22.21 12.56
N ASP A 395 -1.63 -21.82 13.52
CA ASP A 395 -1.38 -22.00 14.95
C ASP A 395 -1.69 -23.47 15.29
N ALA A 396 -0.65 -24.21 15.66
CA ALA A 396 -0.73 -25.65 15.92
C ALA A 396 -1.60 -26.00 17.14
N ASP A 397 -1.66 -25.09 18.13
CA ASP A 397 -2.39 -25.33 19.37
C ASP A 397 -3.87 -24.97 19.22
N ARG A 398 -4.17 -23.87 18.53
CA ARG A 398 -5.52 -23.37 18.30
C ARG A 398 -6.19 -24.01 17.08
N LYS A 399 -5.43 -24.63 16.19
CA LYS A 399 -5.89 -25.24 14.92
C LYS A 399 -6.68 -24.24 14.05
N ILE A 400 -6.11 -23.04 13.87
CA ILE A 400 -6.64 -21.98 13.02
C ILE A 400 -5.55 -21.45 12.11
N LEU A 401 -5.92 -20.89 10.96
CA LEU A 401 -4.99 -20.10 10.14
C LEU A 401 -4.65 -18.78 10.83
N ILE A 402 -3.36 -18.42 10.83
CA ILE A 402 -2.85 -17.15 11.34
C ILE A 402 -2.09 -16.35 10.29
N GLY A 403 -1.71 -16.99 9.19
CA GLY A 403 -1.03 -16.38 8.06
C GLY A 403 -1.27 -17.12 6.77
N ALA A 404 -1.20 -16.41 5.67
CA ALA A 404 -1.19 -16.96 4.31
C ALA A 404 -0.50 -15.99 3.37
N TRP A 405 0.14 -16.54 2.35
CA TRP A 405 0.67 -15.78 1.23
C TRP A 405 0.45 -16.53 -0.08
N ALA A 406 0.36 -15.78 -1.16
CA ALA A 406 0.12 -16.29 -2.49
C ALA A 406 0.95 -15.52 -3.51
N VAL A 407 1.46 -16.23 -4.50
CA VAL A 407 2.10 -15.69 -5.69
C VAL A 407 1.45 -16.35 -6.88
N GLY A 408 0.79 -15.59 -7.74
CA GLY A 408 0.08 -16.16 -8.88
C GLY A 408 -0.91 -15.18 -9.50
N PRO A 409 -1.52 -15.54 -10.64
CA PRO A 409 -2.52 -14.70 -11.28
C PRO A 409 -3.67 -14.35 -10.33
N MET A 410 -3.99 -13.05 -10.25
CA MET A 410 -5.08 -12.52 -9.42
C MET A 410 -4.98 -12.91 -7.93
N ALA A 411 -3.77 -13.08 -7.39
CA ALA A 411 -3.57 -13.49 -5.99
C ALA A 411 -4.30 -12.57 -4.99
N GLY A 412 -4.39 -11.27 -5.29
CA GLY A 412 -5.13 -10.29 -4.49
C GLY A 412 -6.63 -10.57 -4.40
N GLU A 413 -7.22 -11.23 -5.39
CA GLU A 413 -8.64 -11.56 -5.37
C GLU A 413 -8.92 -12.80 -4.51
N TRP A 414 -8.13 -13.85 -4.62
CA TRP A 414 -8.40 -15.10 -3.91
C TRP A 414 -7.73 -15.20 -2.53
N ILE A 415 -6.78 -14.32 -2.16
CA ILE A 415 -6.24 -14.23 -0.78
C ILE A 415 -7.31 -13.90 0.27
N HIS A 416 -8.43 -13.32 -0.15
CA HIS A 416 -9.53 -12.94 0.75
C HIS A 416 -10.16 -14.14 1.48
N HIS A 417 -10.04 -15.35 0.96
CA HIS A 417 -10.45 -16.56 1.67
C HIS A 417 -9.65 -16.72 2.98
N ALA A 418 -8.32 -16.67 2.90
CA ALA A 418 -7.47 -16.72 4.09
C ALA A 418 -7.68 -15.49 5.00
N SER A 419 -7.81 -14.29 4.41
CA SER A 419 -8.08 -13.07 5.17
C SER A 419 -9.33 -13.19 6.05
N LEU A 420 -10.43 -13.72 5.50
CA LEU A 420 -11.67 -13.95 6.26
C LEU A 420 -11.49 -15.04 7.32
N ALA A 421 -10.86 -16.16 6.97
CA ALA A 421 -10.61 -17.26 7.89
C ALA A 421 -9.78 -16.81 9.10
N ILE A 422 -8.69 -16.08 8.88
CA ILE A 422 -7.84 -15.52 9.93
C ILE A 422 -8.63 -14.52 10.78
N ARG A 423 -9.34 -13.60 10.14
CA ARG A 423 -10.12 -12.55 10.83
C ARG A 423 -11.19 -13.12 11.75
N THR A 424 -11.84 -14.20 11.35
CA THR A 424 -12.92 -14.86 12.09
C THR A 424 -12.44 -16.03 12.93
N GLN A 425 -11.14 -16.36 12.87
CA GLN A 425 -10.52 -17.47 13.59
C GLN A 425 -11.26 -18.80 13.32
N LEU A 426 -11.61 -19.05 12.06
CA LEU A 426 -12.29 -20.26 11.68
C LEU A 426 -11.41 -21.48 11.96
N PRO A 427 -11.96 -22.53 12.61
CA PRO A 427 -11.25 -23.80 12.77
C PRO A 427 -10.85 -24.41 11.42
N ILE A 428 -9.66 -24.99 11.33
CA ILE A 428 -9.18 -25.64 10.10
C ILE A 428 -10.12 -26.77 9.66
N ASP A 429 -10.71 -27.50 10.59
CA ASP A 429 -11.70 -28.55 10.27
C ASP A 429 -12.92 -27.95 9.51
N THR A 430 -13.35 -26.73 9.85
CA THR A 430 -14.43 -26.04 9.14
C THR A 430 -14.00 -25.63 7.72
N LEU A 431 -12.74 -25.21 7.55
CA LEU A 431 -12.18 -24.87 6.24
C LEU A 431 -12.01 -26.11 5.35
N LEU A 432 -11.68 -27.26 5.93
CA LEU A 432 -11.59 -28.54 5.23
C LEU A 432 -12.94 -29.09 4.79
N ASP A 433 -14.01 -28.80 5.54
CA ASP A 433 -15.38 -29.27 5.23
C ASP A 433 -16.09 -28.42 4.16
N GLN A 434 -15.44 -27.36 3.65
CA GLN A 434 -16.02 -26.55 2.59
C GLN A 434 -15.85 -27.20 1.21
N VAL A 435 -16.71 -26.82 0.26
CA VAL A 435 -16.61 -27.24 -1.14
C VAL A 435 -15.93 -26.15 -1.95
N ALA A 436 -14.74 -26.45 -2.48
CA ALA A 436 -14.06 -25.57 -3.43
C ALA A 436 -14.51 -25.91 -4.86
N GLN A 437 -14.79 -24.89 -5.68
CA GLN A 437 -15.13 -25.11 -7.08
C GLN A 437 -13.87 -25.41 -7.91
N VAL A 438 -14.02 -26.33 -8.88
CA VAL A 438 -12.96 -26.76 -9.78
C VAL A 438 -13.31 -26.39 -11.23
N PRO A 439 -12.35 -25.91 -12.05
CA PRO A 439 -10.98 -25.53 -11.68
C PRO A 439 -10.88 -24.05 -11.30
N THR A 440 -10.34 -23.75 -10.13
CA THR A 440 -10.08 -22.37 -9.69
C THR A 440 -8.81 -22.30 -8.84
N TYR A 441 -8.20 -21.12 -8.69
CA TYR A 441 -7.09 -20.96 -7.75
C TYR A 441 -7.51 -21.17 -6.29
N HIS A 442 -8.80 -21.02 -5.99
CA HIS A 442 -9.34 -21.27 -4.66
C HIS A 442 -9.21 -22.73 -4.21
N GLU A 443 -9.24 -23.68 -5.14
CA GLU A 443 -9.03 -25.11 -4.88
C GLU A 443 -7.70 -25.39 -4.15
N ALA A 444 -6.67 -24.57 -4.40
CA ALA A 444 -5.37 -24.70 -3.75
C ALA A 444 -5.44 -24.61 -2.22
N TYR A 445 -6.41 -23.87 -1.67
CA TYR A 445 -6.58 -23.82 -0.20
C TYR A 445 -6.95 -25.19 0.37
N GLN A 446 -7.85 -25.91 -0.27
CA GLN A 446 -8.23 -27.25 0.15
C GLN A 446 -7.02 -28.18 0.18
N VAL A 447 -6.26 -28.21 -0.93
CA VAL A 447 -5.06 -29.06 -1.05
C VAL A 447 -3.99 -28.66 -0.01
N ALA A 448 -3.78 -27.37 0.22
CA ALA A 448 -2.83 -26.89 1.21
C ALA A 448 -3.26 -27.23 2.66
N LEU A 449 -4.54 -27.08 2.98
CA LEU A 449 -5.08 -27.43 4.30
C LEU A 449 -4.94 -28.92 4.61
N GLU A 450 -5.15 -29.81 3.62
CA GLU A 450 -4.98 -31.25 3.76
C GLU A 450 -3.53 -31.68 4.04
N GLN A 451 -2.56 -30.84 3.66
CA GLN A 451 -1.13 -31.09 3.90
C GLN A 451 -0.63 -30.55 5.26
N LEU A 452 -1.44 -29.77 5.98
CA LEU A 452 -1.07 -29.34 7.33
C LEU A 452 -1.10 -30.51 8.30
N ASP A 453 0.06 -30.93 8.82
CA ASP A 453 0.14 -31.97 9.85
C ASP A 453 -0.27 -31.41 11.22
N LEU A 454 -1.56 -31.50 11.52
CA LEU A 454 -2.16 -31.07 12.79
C LEU A 454 -2.21 -32.18 13.84
N THR A 455 -1.49 -33.28 13.61
CA THR A 455 -1.38 -34.35 14.64
C THR A 455 -0.62 -33.84 15.86
N PRO A 456 -1.06 -34.22 17.09
CA PRO A 456 -0.49 -33.74 18.36
C PRO A 456 0.96 -34.14 18.56
#